data_1dc15bbfcdb9df85139eeb3dd20a959e
#
_entry.id   1dc15bbfcdb9df85139eeb3dd20a959e
#
_cell.length_a   1.000
_cell.length_b   1.000
_cell.length_c   1.000
_cell.angle_alpha   90.00
_cell.angle_beta   90.00
_cell.angle_gamma   90.00
#
_symmetry.space_group_name_H-M   'P 1'
#
loop_
_entity.id
_entity.type
_entity.pdbx_description
1 polymer ?
#
loop_
_entity_poly.entity_id
_entity_poly.type
_entity_poly.pdbx_seq_one_letter_code
_entity_poly.pdbx_strand_id
1 'polypeptide(L)'
;MSRSEAGAVDGRRELPAEDGVIEARPDAGGGAATPSFADRSGEPIERPAETLIGSRTFTWGVRTYVMGIVNVTPDSFSGDGLLAPDASPAAADPRAAVTERAVGQARRMAAEGADLLDVGGESTRPGHERVDAAVEAARVVPVVAAIHAALPDLPIGVDTTKPAVAAAALDAGAALLNDVWGVAPDDALIRLAADRRVPIVLMHNRAEARYRNVVVEVIAELEAAVERALAAGVGADAIIVDPGFGFGKAPVHNLALLAGLSHLRLLRRPILLGTSRKSTLGKVLDLPPDERIEATIATTVLAAAAGIDIVRVHDVQANVRAARMADAVVRRPPDDVPAGGGA
;
A
#
# COMPACT_ATOMS: atom_id res chain seq x y z
N MET A 1 47.90 -27.54 43.50
CA MET A 1 48.20 -26.11 43.61
C MET A 1 48.33 -25.58 42.20
N SER A 2 47.52 -24.79 41.64
CA SER A 2 46.89 -23.54 42.03
C SER A 2 45.63 -23.33 41.16
N ARG A 3 44.61 -22.74 41.75
CA ARG A 3 43.34 -22.31 41.11
C ARG A 3 43.57 -21.11 40.20
N SER A 4 42.85 -20.99 39.10
CA SER A 4 42.58 -19.69 38.47
C SER A 4 41.21 -19.70 37.83
N GLU A 5 40.49 -18.78 38.21
CA GLU A 5 39.16 -18.26 38.19
C GLU A 5 38.57 -18.06 36.79
N ALA A 6 37.27 -18.35 36.68
CA ALA A 6 36.42 -18.01 35.60
C ALA A 6 36.06 -16.50 35.65
N GLY A 7 36.35 -15.76 34.57
CA GLY A 7 35.88 -14.39 34.34
C GLY A 7 34.71 -14.42 33.42
N ALA A 8 33.48 -14.14 33.92
CA ALA A 8 32.31 -13.85 33.15
C ALA A 8 32.43 -12.45 32.53
N VAL A 9 32.34 -12.34 31.20
CA VAL A 9 32.27 -11.06 30.50
C VAL A 9 30.83 -10.77 30.25
N ASP A 10 30.26 -9.89 31.08
CA ASP A 10 28.95 -9.24 30.88
C ASP A 10 29.11 -8.18 29.76
N GLY A 11 28.69 -8.54 28.57
CA GLY A 11 28.76 -7.70 27.36
C GLY A 11 27.52 -6.88 27.14
N ARG A 12 27.09 -6.03 28.09
CA ARG A 12 26.12 -4.98 27.80
C ARG A 12 26.81 -3.87 27.03
N ARG A 13 26.54 -3.78 25.71
CA ARG A 13 26.86 -2.61 24.92
C ARG A 13 25.90 -1.48 25.32
N GLU A 14 26.40 -0.52 26.07
CA GLU A 14 25.74 0.78 26.28
C GLU A 14 25.73 1.53 24.94
N LEU A 15 24.53 1.97 24.53
CA LEU A 15 24.35 2.93 23.46
C LEU A 15 24.78 4.32 24.02
N PRO A 16 25.50 5.15 23.24
CA PRO A 16 25.83 6.50 23.68
C PRO A 16 24.55 7.31 23.81
N ALA A 17 24.33 7.89 24.99
CA ALA A 17 23.33 8.91 25.23
C ALA A 17 23.80 10.19 24.52
N GLU A 18 23.14 10.58 23.45
CA GLU A 18 23.19 11.95 22.97
C GLU A 18 22.01 12.70 23.61
N ASP A 19 22.37 13.59 24.55
CA ASP A 19 21.49 14.56 25.18
C ASP A 19 20.95 15.53 24.12
N GLY A 20 19.68 15.36 23.77
CA GLY A 20 18.89 16.27 22.98
C GLY A 20 17.46 16.26 23.50
N VAL A 21 17.28 16.75 24.74
CA VAL A 21 15.95 17.04 25.27
C VAL A 21 15.36 18.17 24.43
N ILE A 22 14.43 17.82 23.54
CA ILE A 22 13.56 18.78 22.89
C ILE A 22 12.51 19.18 23.93
N GLU A 23 12.77 20.24 24.68
CA GLU A 23 11.74 20.93 25.46
C GLU A 23 10.64 21.40 24.52
N ALA A 24 9.45 20.80 24.66
CA ALA A 24 8.24 21.31 24.05
C ALA A 24 7.93 22.68 24.71
N ARG A 25 8.18 23.78 24.00
CA ARG A 25 7.63 25.09 24.35
C ARG A 25 6.14 25.09 24.02
N PRO A 26 5.27 25.40 24.96
CA PRO A 26 3.89 25.69 24.63
C PRO A 26 3.75 27.07 24.06
N ASP A 27 3.00 27.19 22.98
CA ASP A 27 2.26 28.34 22.50
C ASP A 27 2.94 29.62 22.02
N ALA A 28 2.77 29.80 20.72
CA ALA A 28 2.27 31.11 20.26
C ALA A 28 1.11 30.81 19.29
N GLY A 29 -0.10 31.17 19.69
CA GLY A 29 -1.32 31.03 18.90
C GLY A 29 -1.21 31.75 17.57
N GLY A 30 -0.98 31.02 16.52
CA GLY A 30 -1.18 31.36 15.14
C GLY A 30 -2.01 30.22 14.57
N GLY A 31 -3.32 30.44 14.38
CA GLY A 31 -4.18 29.51 13.70
C GLY A 31 -3.60 29.23 12.33
N ALA A 32 -2.92 28.09 12.20
CA ALA A 32 -2.59 27.55 10.90
C ALA A 32 -3.92 27.27 10.23
N ALA A 33 -4.26 28.05 9.21
CA ALA A 33 -5.41 27.79 8.37
C ALA A 33 -5.28 26.34 7.89
N THR A 34 -6.25 25.50 8.24
CA THR A 34 -6.37 24.14 7.70
C THR A 34 -6.45 24.29 6.20
N PRO A 35 -5.57 23.68 5.39
CA PRO A 35 -5.68 23.77 3.96
C PRO A 35 -7.07 23.25 3.57
N SER A 36 -7.89 24.11 2.96
CA SER A 36 -9.20 23.72 2.47
C SER A 36 -9.05 23.39 1.01
N PHE A 37 -9.21 22.11 0.67
CA PHE A 37 -9.49 21.73 -0.70
C PHE A 37 -10.84 22.32 -1.08
N ALA A 38 -10.89 23.00 -2.21
CA ALA A 38 -12.12 23.47 -2.79
C ALA A 38 -12.28 22.82 -4.18
N ASP A 39 -13.49 22.47 -4.51
CA ASP A 39 -13.83 22.08 -5.88
C ASP A 39 -13.85 23.31 -6.81
N ARG A 40 -14.27 23.12 -8.08
CA ARG A 40 -14.38 24.23 -9.05
C ARG A 40 -15.42 25.29 -8.66
N SER A 41 -16.30 25.01 -7.69
CA SER A 41 -17.26 25.97 -7.14
C SER A 41 -16.71 26.76 -5.95
N GLY A 42 -15.54 26.38 -5.42
CA GLY A 42 -14.94 26.98 -4.23
C GLY A 42 -15.45 26.40 -2.92
N GLU A 43 -16.28 25.34 -2.98
CA GLU A 43 -16.74 24.63 -1.78
C GLU A 43 -15.65 23.72 -1.21
N PRO A 44 -15.57 23.58 0.13
CA PRO A 44 -14.62 22.64 0.76
C PRO A 44 -14.90 21.22 0.29
N ILE A 45 -13.90 20.56 -0.29
CA ILE A 45 -14.04 19.16 -0.71
C ILE A 45 -14.06 18.30 0.54
N GLU A 46 -15.20 17.73 0.88
CA GLU A 46 -15.35 16.76 1.96
C GLU A 46 -14.68 15.42 1.56
N ARG A 47 -14.28 14.66 2.58
CA ARG A 47 -13.83 13.29 2.36
C ARG A 47 -14.97 12.47 1.76
N PRO A 48 -14.78 11.75 0.64
CA PRO A 48 -15.82 10.90 0.08
C PRO A 48 -16.24 9.83 1.09
N ALA A 49 -17.53 9.56 1.16
CA ALA A 49 -18.07 8.51 2.01
C ALA A 49 -17.76 7.13 1.45
N GLU A 50 -17.71 7.01 0.12
CA GLU A 50 -17.53 5.74 -0.58
C GLU A 50 -16.83 5.93 -1.92
N THR A 51 -16.30 4.83 -2.45
CA THR A 51 -15.74 4.71 -3.81
C THR A 51 -16.25 3.43 -4.46
N LEU A 52 -16.72 3.52 -5.70
CA LEU A 52 -17.04 2.35 -6.52
C LEU A 52 -15.76 1.86 -7.23
N ILE A 53 -15.34 0.61 -6.95
CA ILE A 53 -14.20 -0.04 -7.63
C ILE A 53 -14.73 -1.33 -8.30
N GLY A 54 -14.79 -1.35 -9.61
CA GLY A 54 -15.45 -2.43 -10.35
C GLY A 54 -16.95 -2.50 -10.00
N SER A 55 -17.37 -3.66 -9.50
CA SER A 55 -18.75 -3.91 -9.05
C SER A 55 -18.97 -3.68 -7.55
N ARG A 56 -17.93 -3.30 -6.77
CA ARG A 56 -18.00 -3.17 -5.32
C ARG A 56 -17.93 -1.73 -4.85
N THR A 57 -18.80 -1.38 -3.92
CA THR A 57 -18.73 -0.12 -3.18
C THR A 57 -17.89 -0.29 -1.92
N PHE A 58 -16.91 0.58 -1.74
CA PHE A 58 -16.05 0.66 -0.56
C PHE A 58 -16.48 1.85 0.27
N THR A 59 -17.10 1.59 1.43
CA THR A 59 -17.54 2.63 2.37
C THR A 59 -16.41 2.93 3.35
N TRP A 60 -15.89 4.16 3.29
CA TRP A 60 -14.69 4.53 4.03
C TRP A 60 -14.96 4.80 5.51
N GLY A 61 -13.99 4.44 6.36
CA GLY A 61 -14.05 4.66 7.80
C GLY A 61 -14.80 3.58 8.59
N VAL A 62 -15.56 2.70 7.93
CA VAL A 62 -16.31 1.62 8.62
C VAL A 62 -15.44 0.42 8.99
N ARG A 63 -14.43 0.13 8.21
CA ARG A 63 -13.44 -0.93 8.45
C ARG A 63 -12.18 -0.71 7.63
N THR A 64 -11.15 -1.48 7.91
CA THR A 64 -9.94 -1.58 7.11
C THR A 64 -10.13 -2.64 6.02
N TYR A 65 -9.94 -2.26 4.76
CA TYR A 65 -9.97 -3.17 3.60
C TYR A 65 -8.60 -3.78 3.35
N VAL A 66 -8.57 -4.99 2.82
CA VAL A 66 -7.32 -5.71 2.53
C VAL A 66 -7.16 -5.93 1.03
N MET A 67 -6.09 -5.36 0.46
CA MET A 67 -5.68 -5.51 -0.93
C MET A 67 -4.58 -6.57 -1.02
N GLY A 68 -4.85 -7.67 -1.76
CA GLY A 68 -3.89 -8.75 -1.99
C GLY A 68 -2.93 -8.42 -3.14
N ILE A 69 -1.64 -8.69 -2.97
CA ILE A 69 -0.59 -8.43 -3.99
C ILE A 69 -0.42 -9.65 -4.88
N VAL A 70 -0.52 -9.47 -6.20
CA VAL A 70 -0.25 -10.48 -7.22
C VAL A 70 0.89 -10.00 -8.12
N ASN A 71 2.11 -10.49 -7.86
CA ASN A 71 3.30 -10.09 -8.61
C ASN A 71 3.57 -11.03 -9.79
N VAL A 72 3.42 -10.52 -11.02
CA VAL A 72 3.72 -11.24 -12.26
C VAL A 72 5.14 -10.88 -12.73
N THR A 73 6.11 -11.04 -11.83
CA THR A 73 7.52 -10.71 -12.07
C THR A 73 8.42 -11.96 -11.95
N PRO A 74 9.59 -12.02 -12.63
CA PRO A 74 10.55 -13.10 -12.47
C PRO A 74 11.16 -13.17 -11.06
N ASP A 75 11.34 -11.99 -10.44
CA ASP A 75 12.02 -11.83 -9.16
C ASP A 75 11.10 -11.11 -8.17
N SER A 76 10.41 -11.83 -7.31
CA SER A 76 9.92 -11.21 -6.08
C SER A 76 10.86 -11.57 -4.91
N PHE A 77 11.25 -10.58 -4.07
CA PHE A 77 12.10 -10.78 -2.88
C PHE A 77 11.47 -11.69 -1.83
N SER A 78 10.21 -11.96 -1.96
CA SER A 78 9.39 -12.79 -1.08
C SER A 78 9.20 -14.20 -1.60
N GLY A 79 9.84 -14.58 -2.72
CA GLY A 79 9.62 -15.89 -3.36
C GLY A 79 8.26 -16.05 -4.06
N ASP A 80 7.45 -14.98 -4.11
CA ASP A 80 6.06 -15.00 -4.61
C ASP A 80 5.95 -14.53 -6.07
N GLY A 81 7.09 -14.32 -6.78
CA GLY A 81 7.08 -14.02 -8.22
C GLY A 81 6.60 -15.24 -9.01
N LEU A 82 5.49 -15.05 -9.71
CA LEU A 82 4.87 -16.13 -10.50
C LEU A 82 5.72 -16.63 -11.67
N LEU A 83 6.78 -15.87 -12.04
CA LEU A 83 7.73 -16.21 -13.10
C LEU A 83 9.02 -16.86 -12.58
N ALA A 84 9.10 -17.28 -11.30
CA ALA A 84 10.30 -17.90 -10.74
C ALA A 84 10.75 -19.14 -11.53
N PRO A 85 12.09 -19.42 -11.62
CA PRO A 85 12.67 -20.47 -12.48
C PRO A 85 12.25 -21.91 -12.16
N ASP A 86 11.71 -22.16 -10.97
CA ASP A 86 11.29 -23.49 -10.51
C ASP A 86 9.95 -23.97 -11.09
N ALA A 87 9.39 -23.21 -12.06
CA ALA A 87 8.27 -23.69 -12.84
C ALA A 87 8.68 -24.93 -13.64
N SER A 88 8.09 -26.06 -13.31
CA SER A 88 8.34 -27.36 -13.92
C SER A 88 8.61 -27.25 -15.44
N PRO A 89 9.72 -27.77 -15.96
CA PRO A 89 10.04 -27.71 -17.38
C PRO A 89 9.07 -28.49 -18.28
N ALA A 90 8.04 -29.10 -17.70
CA ALA A 90 7.02 -29.90 -18.38
C ALA A 90 5.79 -29.09 -18.85
N ALA A 91 5.69 -27.80 -18.56
CA ALA A 91 4.57 -26.98 -19.03
C ALA A 91 4.73 -26.70 -20.54
N ALA A 92 3.76 -27.13 -21.34
CA ALA A 92 3.74 -26.92 -22.79
C ALA A 92 3.71 -25.41 -23.19
N ASP A 93 3.21 -24.54 -22.28
CA ASP A 93 3.21 -23.08 -22.39
C ASP A 93 3.55 -22.44 -21.02
N PRO A 94 4.75 -21.85 -20.86
CA PRO A 94 5.12 -21.18 -19.62
C PRO A 94 4.21 -20.01 -19.22
N ARG A 95 3.61 -19.31 -20.18
CA ARG A 95 2.69 -18.20 -19.90
C ARG A 95 1.36 -18.68 -19.35
N ALA A 96 0.81 -19.78 -19.91
CA ALA A 96 -0.39 -20.40 -19.40
C ALA A 96 -0.21 -20.88 -17.94
N ALA A 97 0.94 -21.48 -17.62
CA ALA A 97 1.27 -21.92 -16.27
C ALA A 97 1.38 -20.74 -15.27
N VAL A 98 1.92 -19.60 -15.69
CA VAL A 98 1.95 -18.37 -14.87
C VAL A 98 0.54 -17.86 -14.59
N THR A 99 -0.30 -17.81 -15.62
CA THR A 99 -1.68 -17.35 -15.51
C THR A 99 -2.49 -18.26 -14.59
N GLU A 100 -2.33 -19.57 -14.70
CA GLU A 100 -3.00 -20.54 -13.82
C GLU A 100 -2.58 -20.38 -12.36
N ARG A 101 -1.28 -20.20 -12.08
CA ARG A 101 -0.77 -19.92 -10.72
C ARG A 101 -1.34 -18.61 -10.17
N ALA A 102 -1.43 -17.55 -10.99
CA ALA A 102 -1.99 -16.27 -10.61
C ALA A 102 -3.47 -16.39 -10.22
N VAL A 103 -4.27 -17.10 -11.03
CA VAL A 103 -5.68 -17.40 -10.71
C VAL A 103 -5.79 -18.21 -9.43
N GLY A 104 -4.95 -19.24 -9.25
CA GLY A 104 -4.89 -20.01 -8.01
C GLY A 104 -4.58 -19.16 -6.79
N GLN A 105 -3.61 -18.24 -6.90
CA GLN A 105 -3.29 -17.27 -5.84
C GLN A 105 -4.45 -16.31 -5.57
N ALA A 106 -5.06 -15.76 -6.61
CA ALA A 106 -6.22 -14.88 -6.49
C ALA A 106 -7.40 -15.54 -5.77
N ARG A 107 -7.71 -16.80 -6.12
CA ARG A 107 -8.75 -17.58 -5.44
C ARG A 107 -8.45 -17.82 -3.95
N ARG A 108 -7.20 -18.12 -3.60
CA ARG A 108 -6.79 -18.25 -2.19
C ARG A 108 -6.95 -16.93 -1.46
N MET A 109 -6.44 -15.83 -2.01
CA MET A 109 -6.57 -14.50 -1.41
C MET A 109 -8.04 -14.09 -1.23
N ALA A 110 -8.91 -14.38 -2.20
CA ALA A 110 -10.34 -14.15 -2.09
C ALA A 110 -10.98 -14.97 -0.94
N ALA A 111 -10.65 -16.25 -0.84
CA ALA A 111 -11.12 -17.14 0.23
C ALA A 111 -10.58 -16.72 1.61
N GLU A 112 -9.38 -16.14 1.68
CA GLU A 112 -8.76 -15.57 2.86
C GLU A 112 -9.35 -14.23 3.28
N GLY A 113 -10.19 -13.62 2.43
CA GLY A 113 -10.92 -12.40 2.71
C GLY A 113 -10.31 -11.13 2.12
N ALA A 114 -9.54 -11.22 1.04
CA ALA A 114 -9.14 -10.04 0.27
C ALA A 114 -10.37 -9.31 -0.27
N ASP A 115 -10.39 -8.00 -0.16
CA ASP A 115 -11.44 -7.14 -0.67
C ASP A 115 -11.24 -6.77 -2.14
N LEU A 116 -9.98 -6.67 -2.54
CA LEU A 116 -9.52 -6.40 -3.89
C LEU A 116 -8.11 -6.96 -4.08
N LEU A 117 -7.69 -7.07 -5.35
CA LEU A 117 -6.33 -7.49 -5.70
C LEU A 117 -5.59 -6.35 -6.41
N ASP A 118 -4.26 -6.41 -6.39
CA ASP A 118 -3.39 -5.49 -7.13
C ASP A 118 -2.36 -6.30 -7.93
N VAL A 119 -2.42 -6.18 -9.26
CA VAL A 119 -1.61 -6.97 -10.19
C VAL A 119 -0.50 -6.11 -10.77
N GLY A 120 0.76 -6.50 -10.54
CA GLY A 120 1.94 -5.79 -11.07
C GLY A 120 2.83 -6.69 -11.92
N GLY A 121 3.31 -6.16 -13.06
CA GLY A 121 4.18 -6.87 -14.02
C GLY A 121 5.63 -6.42 -14.01
N GLU A 122 5.95 -5.36 -13.28
CA GLU A 122 7.28 -4.80 -13.10
C GLU A 122 7.60 -4.70 -11.62
N SER A 123 8.85 -4.99 -11.24
CA SER A 123 9.30 -4.74 -9.87
C SER A 123 9.49 -3.24 -9.66
N THR A 124 8.87 -2.67 -8.65
CA THR A 124 9.03 -1.26 -8.28
C THR A 124 10.13 -1.04 -7.23
N ARG A 125 10.97 -2.05 -6.98
CA ARG A 125 12.05 -1.99 -5.99
C ARG A 125 13.21 -1.12 -6.45
N PRO A 126 13.92 -0.42 -5.54
CA PRO A 126 15.12 0.32 -5.91
C PRO A 126 16.15 -0.57 -6.61
N GLY A 127 16.65 -0.12 -7.79
CA GLY A 127 17.72 -0.81 -8.52
C GLY A 127 17.25 -1.93 -9.46
N HIS A 128 15.95 -2.17 -9.62
CA HIS A 128 15.49 -3.10 -10.65
C HIS A 128 15.56 -2.47 -12.05
N GLU A 129 15.69 -3.32 -13.06
CA GLU A 129 15.73 -2.92 -14.47
C GLU A 129 14.30 -2.60 -14.96
N ARG A 130 14.15 -1.46 -15.62
CA ARG A 130 12.86 -1.08 -16.22
C ARG A 130 12.49 -2.03 -17.35
N VAL A 131 11.24 -2.43 -17.37
CA VAL A 131 10.69 -3.32 -18.41
C VAL A 131 9.93 -2.49 -19.43
N ASP A 132 10.07 -2.83 -20.73
CA ASP A 132 9.29 -2.19 -21.79
C ASP A 132 7.78 -2.42 -21.59
N ALA A 133 6.97 -1.42 -21.99
CA ALA A 133 5.51 -1.47 -21.83
C ALA A 133 4.88 -2.72 -22.49
N ALA A 134 5.40 -3.13 -23.67
CA ALA A 134 4.92 -4.33 -24.36
C ALA A 134 5.21 -5.62 -23.56
N VAL A 135 6.38 -5.69 -22.91
CA VAL A 135 6.77 -6.84 -22.07
C VAL A 135 5.92 -6.87 -20.80
N GLU A 136 5.71 -5.74 -20.16
CA GLU A 136 4.86 -5.64 -18.96
C GLU A 136 3.40 -5.97 -19.29
N ALA A 137 2.84 -5.41 -20.37
CA ALA A 137 1.49 -5.73 -20.82
C ALA A 137 1.33 -7.23 -21.12
N ALA A 138 2.32 -7.86 -21.76
CA ALA A 138 2.30 -9.30 -22.06
C ALA A 138 2.32 -10.18 -20.80
N ARG A 139 2.77 -9.65 -19.65
CA ARG A 139 2.69 -10.32 -18.33
C ARG A 139 1.35 -10.08 -17.64
N VAL A 140 0.93 -8.81 -17.57
CA VAL A 140 -0.20 -8.37 -16.75
C VAL A 140 -1.55 -8.68 -17.39
N VAL A 141 -1.72 -8.37 -18.69
CA VAL A 141 -3.03 -8.41 -19.33
C VAL A 141 -3.67 -9.81 -19.33
N PRO A 142 -2.97 -10.91 -19.69
CA PRO A 142 -3.54 -12.25 -19.62
C PRO A 142 -3.93 -12.66 -18.19
N VAL A 143 -3.16 -12.24 -17.19
CA VAL A 143 -3.41 -12.53 -15.78
C VAL A 143 -4.65 -11.78 -15.29
N VAL A 144 -4.77 -10.49 -15.57
CA VAL A 144 -5.96 -9.69 -15.25
C VAL A 144 -7.20 -10.30 -15.87
N ALA A 145 -7.16 -10.61 -17.18
CA ALA A 145 -8.30 -11.22 -17.88
C ALA A 145 -8.74 -12.56 -17.25
N ALA A 146 -7.77 -13.42 -16.90
CA ALA A 146 -8.06 -14.72 -16.31
C ALA A 146 -8.58 -14.63 -14.88
N ILE A 147 -8.04 -13.72 -14.06
CA ILE A 147 -8.54 -13.45 -12.70
C ILE A 147 -9.95 -12.87 -12.77
N HIS A 148 -10.19 -11.88 -13.64
CA HIS A 148 -11.51 -11.29 -13.82
C HIS A 148 -12.56 -12.33 -14.24
N ALA A 149 -12.22 -13.19 -15.20
CA ALA A 149 -13.12 -14.28 -15.62
C ALA A 149 -13.40 -15.29 -14.49
N ALA A 150 -12.42 -15.57 -13.63
CA ALA A 150 -12.53 -16.54 -12.53
C ALA A 150 -13.23 -15.98 -11.28
N LEU A 151 -13.15 -14.66 -11.06
CA LEU A 151 -13.60 -13.91 -9.86
C LEU A 151 -14.21 -12.56 -10.28
N PRO A 152 -15.32 -12.52 -11.03
CA PRO A 152 -15.84 -11.30 -11.65
C PRO A 152 -16.25 -10.21 -10.63
N ASP A 153 -16.59 -10.62 -9.41
CA ASP A 153 -16.98 -9.70 -8.33
C ASP A 153 -15.80 -9.18 -7.49
N LEU A 154 -14.57 -9.68 -7.70
CA LEU A 154 -13.40 -9.22 -6.96
C LEU A 154 -12.68 -8.14 -7.77
N PRO A 155 -12.67 -6.87 -7.31
CA PRO A 155 -12.00 -5.80 -8.04
C PRO A 155 -10.50 -6.04 -8.18
N ILE A 156 -9.96 -5.68 -9.34
CA ILE A 156 -8.55 -5.82 -9.68
C ILE A 156 -7.96 -4.43 -9.93
N GLY A 157 -6.93 -4.06 -9.15
CA GLY A 157 -6.04 -2.95 -9.44
C GLY A 157 -4.91 -3.39 -10.36
N VAL A 158 -4.37 -2.46 -11.13
CA VAL A 158 -3.13 -2.63 -11.91
C VAL A 158 -2.07 -1.67 -11.39
N ASP A 159 -0.94 -2.25 -10.91
CA ASP A 159 0.26 -1.52 -10.44
C ASP A 159 1.18 -1.30 -11.64
N THR A 160 1.12 -0.10 -12.22
CA THR A 160 1.96 0.29 -13.36
C THR A 160 2.11 1.81 -13.44
N THR A 161 3.25 2.25 -13.99
CA THR A 161 3.51 3.67 -14.32
C THR A 161 3.33 3.97 -15.82
N LYS A 162 2.88 2.98 -16.61
CA LYS A 162 2.83 3.07 -18.06
C LYS A 162 1.37 3.12 -18.55
N PRO A 163 0.93 4.24 -19.16
CA PRO A 163 -0.46 4.40 -19.62
C PRO A 163 -0.93 3.32 -20.60
N ALA A 164 -0.03 2.83 -21.46
CA ALA A 164 -0.38 1.76 -22.41
C ALA A 164 -0.68 0.42 -21.71
N VAL A 165 0.08 0.09 -20.64
CA VAL A 165 -0.17 -1.11 -19.82
C VAL A 165 -1.47 -0.96 -19.04
N ALA A 166 -1.67 0.22 -18.42
CA ALA A 166 -2.88 0.56 -17.67
C ALA A 166 -4.13 0.45 -18.54
N ALA A 167 -4.12 1.05 -19.75
CA ALA A 167 -5.24 0.98 -20.67
C ALA A 167 -5.57 -0.46 -21.07
N ALA A 168 -4.57 -1.27 -21.44
CA ALA A 168 -4.77 -2.67 -21.80
C ALA A 168 -5.26 -3.52 -20.62
N ALA A 169 -4.81 -3.24 -19.38
CA ALA A 169 -5.28 -3.93 -18.19
C ALA A 169 -6.75 -3.56 -17.86
N LEU A 170 -7.14 -2.28 -18.04
CA LEU A 170 -8.54 -1.86 -17.89
C LEU A 170 -9.44 -2.55 -18.93
N ASP A 171 -9.00 -2.66 -20.18
CA ASP A 171 -9.73 -3.39 -21.23
C ASP A 171 -9.86 -4.91 -20.92
N ALA A 172 -8.95 -5.45 -20.13
CA ALA A 172 -8.94 -6.83 -19.66
C ALA A 172 -9.75 -7.08 -18.37
N GLY A 173 -10.31 -6.04 -17.74
CA GLY A 173 -11.15 -6.14 -16.55
C GLY A 173 -10.54 -5.60 -15.25
N ALA A 174 -9.40 -4.89 -15.30
CA ALA A 174 -8.96 -4.09 -14.17
C ALA A 174 -9.94 -2.93 -13.92
N ALA A 175 -10.07 -2.50 -12.67
CA ALA A 175 -11.05 -1.51 -12.24
C ALA A 175 -10.44 -0.40 -11.36
N LEU A 176 -9.13 -0.42 -11.14
CA LEU A 176 -8.39 0.56 -10.33
C LEU A 176 -6.99 0.72 -10.93
N LEU A 177 -6.51 1.95 -11.04
CA LEU A 177 -5.11 2.24 -11.36
C LEU A 177 -4.33 2.47 -10.06
N ASN A 178 -3.17 1.84 -9.93
CA ASN A 178 -2.25 2.08 -8.81
C ASN A 178 -0.96 2.69 -9.36
N ASP A 179 -0.83 4.02 -9.22
CA ASP A 179 0.31 4.80 -9.73
C ASP A 179 1.34 5.03 -8.63
N VAL A 180 2.42 4.25 -8.65
CA VAL A 180 3.51 4.34 -7.67
C VAL A 180 4.42 5.58 -7.88
N TRP A 181 4.13 6.42 -8.87
CA TRP A 181 4.73 7.73 -9.11
C TRP A 181 3.70 8.85 -9.20
N GLY A 182 2.52 8.70 -8.60
CA GLY A 182 1.38 9.60 -8.71
C GLY A 182 1.63 11.06 -8.32
N VAL A 183 2.73 11.36 -7.60
CA VAL A 183 3.16 12.75 -7.32
C VAL A 183 4.08 13.33 -8.40
N ALA A 184 4.57 12.51 -9.36
CA ALA A 184 5.37 13.01 -10.47
C ALA A 184 4.56 13.97 -11.36
N PRO A 185 5.23 14.88 -12.10
CA PRO A 185 4.54 15.87 -12.95
C PRO A 185 3.91 15.28 -14.22
N ASP A 186 4.11 14.00 -14.51
CA ASP A 186 3.47 13.33 -15.66
C ASP A 186 2.06 12.84 -15.27
N ASP A 187 1.05 13.53 -15.78
CA ASP A 187 -0.37 13.24 -15.49
C ASP A 187 -1.02 12.24 -16.47
N ALA A 188 -0.24 11.44 -17.19
CA ALA A 188 -0.78 10.55 -18.22
C ALA A 188 -1.71 9.47 -17.65
N LEU A 189 -1.39 8.88 -16.49
CA LEU A 189 -2.28 7.95 -15.79
C LEU A 189 -3.48 8.65 -15.16
N ILE A 190 -3.30 9.85 -14.65
CA ILE A 190 -4.40 10.69 -14.13
C ILE A 190 -5.41 10.98 -15.24
N ARG A 191 -4.95 11.40 -16.42
CA ARG A 191 -5.83 11.63 -17.60
C ARG A 191 -6.54 10.35 -18.03
N LEU A 192 -5.83 9.22 -18.05
CA LEU A 192 -6.43 7.93 -18.35
C LEU A 192 -7.54 7.56 -17.35
N ALA A 193 -7.30 7.76 -16.05
CA ALA A 193 -8.29 7.53 -15.00
C ALA A 193 -9.55 8.38 -15.21
N ALA A 194 -9.37 9.67 -15.54
CA ALA A 194 -10.48 10.58 -15.84
C ALA A 194 -11.27 10.14 -17.08
N ASP A 195 -10.58 9.82 -18.18
CA ASP A 195 -11.19 9.39 -19.45
C ASP A 195 -11.98 8.08 -19.30
N ARG A 196 -11.43 7.14 -18.55
CA ARG A 196 -12.03 5.82 -18.29
C ARG A 196 -13.02 5.83 -17.12
N ARG A 197 -13.08 6.90 -16.34
CA ARG A 197 -13.91 7.05 -15.12
C ARG A 197 -13.66 5.92 -14.13
N VAL A 198 -12.39 5.59 -13.91
CA VAL A 198 -11.95 4.57 -12.95
C VAL A 198 -11.20 5.23 -11.79
N PRO A 199 -11.28 4.67 -10.58
CA PRO A 199 -10.48 5.16 -9.45
C PRO A 199 -8.99 5.01 -9.69
N ILE A 200 -8.23 5.92 -9.04
CA ILE A 200 -6.77 5.91 -9.08
C ILE A 200 -6.19 6.06 -7.67
N VAL A 201 -5.14 5.27 -7.37
CA VAL A 201 -4.26 5.47 -6.23
C VAL A 201 -3.10 6.35 -6.67
N LEU A 202 -2.91 7.48 -6.00
CA LEU A 202 -1.78 8.38 -6.18
C LEU A 202 -0.77 8.14 -5.07
N MET A 203 0.36 7.50 -5.38
CA MET A 203 1.38 7.23 -4.38
C MET A 203 2.48 8.28 -4.39
N HIS A 204 2.91 8.65 -3.18
CA HIS A 204 4.08 9.50 -2.98
C HIS A 204 5.38 8.72 -3.17
N ASN A 205 6.21 9.16 -4.12
CA ASN A 205 7.53 8.63 -4.37
C ASN A 205 8.52 9.76 -4.72
N ARG A 206 9.78 9.59 -4.36
CA ARG A 206 10.89 10.50 -4.72
C ARG A 206 12.11 9.69 -5.17
N ALA A 207 12.90 10.24 -6.08
CA ALA A 207 14.17 9.66 -6.48
C ALA A 207 15.20 9.66 -5.34
N GLU A 208 15.17 10.68 -4.47
CA GLU A 208 16.09 10.86 -3.36
C GLU A 208 15.36 10.93 -2.01
N ALA A 209 15.90 10.20 -1.02
CA ALA A 209 15.35 10.15 0.34
C ALA A 209 15.79 11.37 1.18
N ARG A 210 15.44 12.58 0.74
CA ARG A 210 15.77 13.86 1.44
C ARG A 210 14.51 14.55 1.92
N TYR A 211 14.34 14.65 3.24
CA TYR A 211 13.21 15.30 3.90
C TYR A 211 13.70 16.15 5.06
N ARG A 212 13.07 17.32 5.26
CA ARG A 212 13.14 18.08 6.52
C ARG A 212 12.11 17.54 7.52
N ASN A 213 10.90 17.29 7.03
CA ASN A 213 9.83 16.61 7.75
C ASN A 213 9.05 15.74 6.78
N VAL A 214 9.28 14.43 6.85
CA VAL A 214 8.69 13.49 5.88
C VAL A 214 7.17 13.51 5.87
N VAL A 215 6.51 13.64 7.03
CA VAL A 215 5.04 13.63 7.11
C VAL A 215 4.45 14.86 6.44
N VAL A 216 4.97 16.04 6.76
CA VAL A 216 4.50 17.31 6.19
C VAL A 216 4.71 17.36 4.67
N GLU A 217 5.89 16.94 4.21
CA GLU A 217 6.23 16.99 2.79
C GLU A 217 5.43 15.97 1.98
N VAL A 218 5.22 14.75 2.53
CA VAL A 218 4.36 13.73 1.89
C VAL A 218 2.93 14.25 1.76
N ILE A 219 2.37 14.87 2.79
CA ILE A 219 1.04 15.46 2.73
C ILE A 219 0.96 16.53 1.65
N ALA A 220 1.90 17.48 1.65
CA ALA A 220 1.88 18.57 0.68
C ALA A 220 2.00 18.10 -0.78
N GLU A 221 2.84 17.10 -1.06
CA GLU A 221 3.00 16.56 -2.42
C GLU A 221 1.80 15.70 -2.86
N LEU A 222 1.20 14.94 -1.96
CA LEU A 222 -0.03 14.22 -2.24
C LEU A 222 -1.21 15.20 -2.46
N GLU A 223 -1.27 16.28 -1.68
CA GLU A 223 -2.26 17.35 -1.86
C GLU A 223 -2.18 17.93 -3.27
N ALA A 224 -0.99 18.32 -3.70
CA ALA A 224 -0.78 18.83 -5.05
C ALA A 224 -1.13 17.79 -6.14
N ALA A 225 -0.89 16.48 -5.90
CA ALA A 225 -1.28 15.43 -6.84
C ALA A 225 -2.80 15.26 -6.91
N VAL A 226 -3.50 15.34 -5.77
CA VAL A 226 -4.98 15.33 -5.71
C VAL A 226 -5.56 16.51 -6.48
N GLU A 227 -5.00 17.72 -6.32
CA GLU A 227 -5.44 18.89 -7.05
C GLU A 227 -5.29 18.72 -8.58
N ARG A 228 -4.17 18.16 -9.04
CA ARG A 228 -3.96 17.83 -10.47
C ARG A 228 -4.98 16.81 -10.98
N ALA A 229 -5.26 15.76 -10.18
CA ALA A 229 -6.25 14.75 -10.57
C ALA A 229 -7.67 15.32 -10.68
N LEU A 230 -8.08 16.17 -9.73
CA LEU A 230 -9.36 16.88 -9.80
C LEU A 230 -9.42 17.82 -11.00
N ALA A 231 -8.36 18.57 -11.27
CA ALA A 231 -8.27 19.47 -12.42
C ALA A 231 -8.33 18.71 -13.76
N ALA A 232 -7.81 17.49 -13.82
CA ALA A 232 -7.90 16.61 -14.97
C ALA A 232 -9.28 15.96 -15.16
N GLY A 233 -10.17 16.07 -14.17
CA GLY A 233 -11.54 15.55 -14.23
C GLY A 233 -11.76 14.19 -13.54
N VAL A 234 -10.80 13.71 -12.76
CA VAL A 234 -11.02 12.52 -11.88
C VAL A 234 -12.04 12.91 -10.81
N GLY A 235 -13.04 12.06 -10.58
CA GLY A 235 -14.04 12.29 -9.53
C GLY A 235 -13.38 12.34 -8.15
N ALA A 236 -13.86 13.24 -7.28
CA ALA A 236 -13.32 13.35 -5.92
C ALA A 236 -13.45 12.06 -5.11
N ASP A 237 -14.45 11.26 -5.39
CA ASP A 237 -14.75 9.95 -4.83
C ASP A 237 -13.91 8.82 -5.44
N ALA A 238 -13.19 9.10 -6.54
CA ALA A 238 -12.36 8.14 -7.27
C ALA A 238 -10.85 8.31 -6.99
N ILE A 239 -10.44 9.19 -6.06
CA ILE A 239 -9.04 9.44 -5.73
C ILE A 239 -8.72 8.80 -4.37
N ILE A 240 -7.74 7.89 -4.37
CA ILE A 240 -7.15 7.26 -3.20
C ILE A 240 -5.70 7.72 -3.11
N VAL A 241 -5.14 7.89 -1.91
CA VAL A 241 -3.75 8.31 -1.73
C VAL A 241 -2.93 7.27 -0.99
N ASP A 242 -1.63 7.15 -1.31
CA ASP A 242 -0.68 6.28 -0.61
C ASP A 242 0.56 7.09 -0.23
N PRO A 243 0.98 7.12 1.05
CA PRO A 243 2.16 7.84 1.49
C PRO A 243 3.48 7.26 0.98
N GLY A 244 3.47 6.11 0.32
CA GLY A 244 4.63 5.49 -0.32
C GLY A 244 5.67 5.00 0.68
N PHE A 245 5.26 4.24 1.70
CA PHE A 245 6.19 3.60 2.62
C PHE A 245 7.19 2.73 1.86
N GLY A 246 8.49 2.93 2.09
CA GLY A 246 9.56 2.18 1.43
C GLY A 246 9.98 2.71 0.06
N PHE A 247 9.34 3.79 -0.45
CA PHE A 247 9.67 4.42 -1.73
C PHE A 247 10.28 5.80 -1.50
N GLY A 248 11.48 6.05 -2.03
CA GLY A 248 12.20 7.30 -1.86
C GLY A 248 12.38 7.73 -0.39
N LYS A 249 12.45 6.78 0.54
CA LYS A 249 12.52 7.02 2.00
C LYS A 249 13.54 6.12 2.68
N ALA A 250 14.41 6.69 3.49
CA ALA A 250 15.29 5.95 4.39
C ALA A 250 14.46 5.29 5.53
N PRO A 251 15.00 4.29 6.25
CA PRO A 251 14.29 3.65 7.36
C PRO A 251 13.76 4.62 8.40
N VAL A 252 14.54 5.64 8.78
CA VAL A 252 14.12 6.69 9.73
C VAL A 252 12.90 7.46 9.23
N HIS A 253 12.84 7.78 7.93
CA HIS A 253 11.69 8.44 7.32
C HIS A 253 10.44 7.55 7.32
N ASN A 254 10.62 6.26 7.04
CA ASN A 254 9.52 5.30 7.07
C ASN A 254 8.95 5.11 8.49
N LEU A 255 9.79 5.04 9.51
CA LEU A 255 9.34 4.95 10.90
C LEU A 255 8.64 6.23 11.36
N ALA A 256 9.16 7.41 10.99
CA ALA A 256 8.50 8.69 11.26
C ALA A 256 7.13 8.78 10.55
N LEU A 257 7.03 8.27 9.33
CA LEU A 257 5.78 8.21 8.58
C LEU A 257 4.75 7.29 9.28
N LEU A 258 5.17 6.11 9.76
CA LEU A 258 4.30 5.22 10.53
C LEU A 258 3.81 5.86 11.83
N ALA A 259 4.70 6.58 12.54
CA ALA A 259 4.33 7.31 13.76
C ALA A 259 3.34 8.47 13.47
N GLY A 260 3.41 9.05 12.27
CA GLY A 260 2.57 10.16 11.84
C GLY A 260 1.36 9.79 10.97
N LEU A 261 0.99 8.51 10.84
CA LEU A 261 -0.07 8.05 9.92
C LEU A 261 -1.39 8.80 10.08
N SER A 262 -1.79 9.13 11.31
CA SER A 262 -3.06 9.83 11.57
C SER A 262 -3.13 11.22 10.92
N HIS A 263 -1.99 11.89 10.69
CA HIS A 263 -1.94 13.19 10.02
C HIS A 263 -2.32 13.11 8.53
N LEU A 264 -2.16 11.94 7.89
CA LEU A 264 -2.56 11.75 6.48
C LEU A 264 -4.07 11.97 6.26
N ARG A 265 -4.88 11.87 7.31
CA ARG A 265 -6.33 12.17 7.26
C ARG A 265 -6.63 13.62 6.90
N LEU A 266 -5.65 14.53 7.03
CA LEU A 266 -5.75 15.91 6.54
C LEU A 266 -5.96 15.98 5.03
N LEU A 267 -5.51 14.99 4.26
CA LEU A 267 -5.74 14.89 2.81
C LEU A 267 -7.21 14.70 2.44
N ARG A 268 -8.09 14.32 3.40
CA ARG A 268 -9.52 14.08 3.17
C ARG A 268 -9.80 13.15 2.00
N ARG A 269 -8.95 12.12 1.84
CA ARG A 269 -9.08 11.06 0.84
C ARG A 269 -8.97 9.71 1.54
N PRO A 270 -9.53 8.64 0.94
CA PRO A 270 -9.19 7.28 1.36
C PRO A 270 -7.69 7.06 1.25
N ILE A 271 -7.12 6.33 2.21
CA ILE A 271 -5.68 6.14 2.31
C ILE A 271 -5.36 4.66 2.19
N LEU A 272 -4.45 4.34 1.25
CA LEU A 272 -3.83 3.04 1.11
C LEU A 272 -2.46 3.05 1.78
N LEU A 273 -2.09 1.96 2.46
CA LEU A 273 -0.76 1.77 3.03
C LEU A 273 -0.21 0.39 2.66
N GLY A 274 0.93 0.35 1.98
CA GLY A 274 1.65 -0.87 1.62
C GLY A 274 2.96 -1.01 2.40
N THR A 275 2.98 -1.77 3.50
CA THR A 275 4.20 -2.02 4.30
C THR A 275 4.74 -3.43 4.15
N SER A 276 3.95 -4.32 3.58
CA SER A 276 4.15 -5.77 3.60
C SER A 276 5.55 -6.19 3.13
N ARG A 277 6.26 -6.88 4.00
CA ARG A 277 7.60 -7.47 3.81
C ARG A 277 8.69 -6.46 3.40
N LYS A 278 8.44 -5.14 3.50
CA LYS A 278 9.38 -4.09 3.04
C LYS A 278 10.66 -4.03 3.89
N SER A 279 11.74 -3.55 3.26
CA SER A 279 13.10 -3.56 3.82
C SER A 279 13.24 -2.84 5.17
N THR A 280 12.46 -1.79 5.42
CA THR A 280 12.47 -1.10 6.72
C THR A 280 12.09 -2.04 7.86
N LEU A 281 11.06 -2.90 7.66
CA LEU A 281 10.66 -3.88 8.66
C LEU A 281 11.78 -4.89 8.96
N GLY A 282 12.42 -5.37 7.88
CA GLY A 282 13.57 -6.27 8.03
C GLY A 282 14.78 -5.62 8.70
N LYS A 283 15.03 -4.33 8.48
CA LYS A 283 16.12 -3.61 9.15
C LYS A 283 15.87 -3.36 10.64
N VAL A 284 14.61 -3.23 11.04
CA VAL A 284 14.23 -3.07 12.46
C VAL A 284 14.37 -4.39 13.22
N LEU A 285 13.98 -5.51 12.59
CA LEU A 285 13.95 -6.82 13.24
C LEU A 285 15.16 -7.71 12.92
N ASP A 286 16.01 -7.29 11.98
CA ASP A 286 17.11 -8.09 11.40
C ASP A 286 16.61 -9.42 10.79
N LEU A 287 15.53 -9.34 9.98
CA LEU A 287 14.86 -10.49 9.40
C LEU A 287 14.86 -10.46 7.87
N PRO A 288 14.97 -11.63 7.20
CA PRO A 288 14.78 -11.75 5.76
C PRO A 288 13.31 -11.51 5.35
N PRO A 289 13.01 -11.26 4.06
CA PRO A 289 11.66 -10.86 3.61
C PRO A 289 10.52 -11.82 3.95
N ASP A 290 10.78 -13.10 3.94
CA ASP A 290 9.84 -14.21 4.22
C ASP A 290 9.49 -14.35 5.71
N GLU A 291 10.32 -13.79 6.59
CA GLU A 291 10.14 -13.82 8.05
C GLU A 291 9.60 -12.48 8.62
N ARG A 292 8.94 -11.63 7.80
CA ARG A 292 8.45 -10.29 8.21
C ARG A 292 6.94 -10.22 8.42
N ILE A 293 6.28 -11.35 8.59
CA ILE A 293 4.81 -11.38 8.70
C ILE A 293 4.34 -10.66 9.97
N GLU A 294 4.98 -10.88 11.13
CA GLU A 294 4.62 -10.24 12.39
C GLU A 294 4.80 -8.73 12.32
N ALA A 295 5.89 -8.27 11.69
CA ALA A 295 6.11 -6.84 11.47
C ALA A 295 5.05 -6.24 10.53
N THR A 296 4.64 -6.97 9.50
CA THR A 296 3.55 -6.55 8.61
C THR A 296 2.23 -6.45 9.37
N ILE A 297 1.90 -7.45 10.20
CA ILE A 297 0.70 -7.47 11.06
C ILE A 297 0.71 -6.27 12.02
N ALA A 298 1.84 -6.00 12.68
CA ALA A 298 1.98 -4.86 13.58
C ALA A 298 1.68 -3.53 12.87
N THR A 299 2.21 -3.35 11.64
CA THR A 299 1.92 -2.14 10.86
C THR A 299 0.49 -2.08 10.35
N THR A 300 -0.17 -3.21 10.09
CA THR A 300 -1.60 -3.28 9.75
C THR A 300 -2.47 -2.81 10.93
N VAL A 301 -2.14 -3.24 12.15
CA VAL A 301 -2.84 -2.77 13.36
C VAL A 301 -2.66 -1.27 13.58
N LEU A 302 -1.42 -0.76 13.44
CA LEU A 302 -1.14 0.68 13.51
C LEU A 302 -1.90 1.47 12.43
N ALA A 303 -1.99 0.93 11.22
CA ALA A 303 -2.75 1.53 10.12
C ALA A 303 -4.24 1.65 10.47
N ALA A 304 -4.87 0.57 10.92
CA ALA A 304 -6.27 0.57 11.34
C ALA A 304 -6.52 1.57 12.48
N ALA A 305 -5.65 1.61 13.50
CA ALA A 305 -5.72 2.53 14.62
C ALA A 305 -5.57 4.00 14.18
N ALA A 306 -4.78 4.28 13.16
CA ALA A 306 -4.62 5.61 12.59
C ALA A 306 -5.74 6.04 11.64
N GLY A 307 -6.68 5.13 11.32
CA GLY A 307 -7.80 5.40 10.41
C GLY A 307 -7.46 5.25 8.92
N ILE A 308 -6.44 4.46 8.60
CA ILE A 308 -6.11 4.04 7.23
C ILE A 308 -7.20 3.12 6.68
N ASP A 309 -7.53 3.25 5.40
CA ASP A 309 -8.67 2.58 4.80
C ASP A 309 -8.33 1.26 4.12
N ILE A 310 -7.16 1.18 3.48
CA ILE A 310 -6.73 0.00 2.74
C ILE A 310 -5.31 -0.38 3.18
N VAL A 311 -5.07 -1.66 3.45
CA VAL A 311 -3.71 -2.21 3.61
C VAL A 311 -3.39 -3.14 2.44
N ARG A 312 -2.23 -2.95 1.80
CA ARG A 312 -1.76 -3.73 0.66
C ARG A 312 -0.72 -4.75 1.14
N VAL A 313 -1.03 -6.06 1.00
CA VAL A 313 -0.30 -7.13 1.68
C VAL A 313 -0.11 -8.39 0.82
N HIS A 314 0.93 -9.17 1.11
CA HIS A 314 1.16 -10.51 0.55
C HIS A 314 0.39 -11.58 1.36
N ASP A 315 0.41 -11.50 2.69
CA ASP A 315 -0.16 -12.48 3.62
C ASP A 315 -1.59 -12.08 4.03
N VAL A 316 -2.55 -12.32 3.13
CA VAL A 316 -3.93 -11.82 3.25
C VAL A 316 -4.60 -12.30 4.53
N GLN A 317 -4.64 -13.61 4.79
CA GLN A 317 -5.39 -14.17 5.93
C GLN A 317 -4.98 -13.56 7.28
N ALA A 318 -3.67 -13.46 7.51
CA ALA A 318 -3.13 -12.92 8.75
C ALA A 318 -3.50 -11.44 8.93
N ASN A 319 -3.41 -10.65 7.85
CA ASN A 319 -3.72 -9.23 7.87
C ASN A 319 -5.23 -8.95 7.94
N VAL A 320 -6.08 -9.78 7.32
CA VAL A 320 -7.54 -9.71 7.50
C VAL A 320 -7.92 -9.92 8.97
N ARG A 321 -7.33 -10.94 9.63
CA ARG A 321 -7.58 -11.19 11.05
C ARG A 321 -7.12 -10.03 11.94
N ALA A 322 -5.93 -9.49 11.66
CA ALA A 322 -5.38 -8.35 12.38
C ALA A 322 -6.21 -7.07 12.18
N ALA A 323 -6.61 -6.76 10.95
CA ALA A 323 -7.46 -5.63 10.62
C ALA A 323 -8.82 -5.73 11.32
N ARG A 324 -9.49 -6.90 11.24
CA ARG A 324 -10.78 -7.12 11.93
C ARG A 324 -10.68 -6.94 13.43
N MET A 325 -9.60 -7.43 14.06
CA MET A 325 -9.39 -7.25 15.49
C MET A 325 -9.15 -5.79 15.86
N ALA A 326 -8.32 -5.09 15.09
CA ALA A 326 -8.04 -3.67 15.28
C ALA A 326 -9.33 -2.83 15.08
N ASP A 327 -10.08 -3.07 14.01
CA ASP A 327 -11.34 -2.37 13.70
C ASP A 327 -12.39 -2.58 14.81
N ALA A 328 -12.46 -3.78 15.40
CA ALA A 328 -13.35 -4.04 16.52
C ALA A 328 -13.04 -3.19 17.77
N VAL A 329 -11.76 -2.80 17.94
CA VAL A 329 -11.32 -1.93 19.03
C VAL A 329 -11.54 -0.44 18.72
N VAL A 330 -11.21 -0.02 17.47
CA VAL A 330 -11.10 1.43 17.19
C VAL A 330 -12.25 2.01 16.39
N ARG A 331 -13.06 1.19 15.71
CA ARG A 331 -14.14 1.64 14.81
C ARG A 331 -15.53 1.23 15.27
N ARG A 332 -15.67 0.28 16.20
CA ARG A 332 -16.97 -0.11 16.78
C ARG A 332 -17.20 0.61 18.10
N PRO A 333 -18.44 1.07 18.39
CA PRO A 333 -18.81 1.47 19.75
C PRO A 333 -18.58 0.31 20.72
N PRO A 334 -18.18 0.58 21.98
CA PRO A 334 -17.95 -0.47 22.99
C PRO A 334 -19.16 -1.39 23.21
N ASP A 335 -20.38 -0.88 22.97
CA ASP A 335 -21.66 -1.57 23.20
C ASP A 335 -22.05 -2.55 22.07
N ASP A 336 -21.33 -2.55 20.94
CA ASP A 336 -21.59 -3.39 19.75
C ASP A 336 -20.72 -4.67 19.68
N VAL A 337 -20.01 -5.00 20.75
CA VAL A 337 -19.27 -6.26 20.82
C VAL A 337 -20.29 -7.38 21.06
N PRO A 338 -20.44 -8.36 20.13
CA PRO A 338 -21.34 -9.49 20.39
C PRO A 338 -20.93 -10.15 21.69
N ALA A 339 -21.84 -10.22 22.65
CA ALA A 339 -21.66 -11.05 23.85
C ALA A 339 -21.32 -12.44 23.36
N GLY A 340 -20.06 -12.88 23.63
CA GLY A 340 -19.51 -14.12 23.12
C GLY A 340 -20.51 -15.24 23.36
N GLY A 341 -21.04 -15.82 22.28
CA GLY A 341 -21.71 -17.09 22.33
C GLY A 341 -20.71 -18.09 22.92
N GLY A 342 -21.02 -18.60 24.08
CA GLY A 342 -20.16 -19.54 24.80
C GLY A 342 -19.76 -20.71 23.90
N ALA A 343 -18.49 -21.06 23.99
CA ALA A 343 -17.92 -22.24 23.36
C ALA A 343 -18.56 -23.52 23.93
#